data_a3adaed70ec15aea6e10392f42ba1190
#
_entry.id   a3adaed70ec15aea6e10392f42ba1190
#
_cell.length_a   1.000
_cell.length_b   1.000
_cell.length_c   1.000
_cell.angle_alpha   90.00
_cell.angle_beta   90.00
_cell.angle_gamma   90.00
#
_symmetry.space_group_name_H-M   'P 1'
#
loop_
_entity.id
_entity.type
_entity.pdbx_description
1 polymer ?
#
loop_
_entity_poly.entity_id
_entity_poly.type
_entity_poly.pdbx_seq_one_letter_code
_entity_poly.pdbx_strand_id
1 'polypeptide(L)'
;MGRRNLKNMSTENIVALCDVDWHYADKTFKDYPQAKRYKDWRQMFDEMGKSIDAVMVATPDHTHACVTAHAITLGKHCYTQKPLTHSVYESRLFTKLAKKYRVATQMGNQGNSFDWCRQITEWIQSGVIGEVYEVHCWTDRPIWPQGLMKPSDSPKCPKTLDWDLWIGPAEKRPYNPVYTPWNWRGWWDFGTGALGDMACHIMDPVYWALDLKYPTSVIGSSTLSNLYSPPHAQVVTYTFPARQQKG
;
A
#
# COMPACT_ATOMS: atom_id res chain seq x y z
N MET A 1 -2.82 9.90 -0.21
CA MET A 1 -3.90 9.05 0.37
C MET A 1 -4.20 9.44 1.82
N GLY A 2 -3.23 9.61 2.70
CA GLY A 2 -3.45 9.90 4.12
C GLY A 2 -4.51 10.97 4.43
N ARG A 3 -4.42 12.15 3.80
CA ARG A 3 -5.44 13.21 3.98
C ARG A 3 -6.86 12.78 3.62
N ARG A 4 -7.02 11.99 2.55
CA ARG A 4 -8.34 11.48 2.15
C ARG A 4 -8.89 10.48 3.17
N ASN A 5 -8.04 9.61 3.67
CA ASN A 5 -8.41 8.67 4.72
C ASN A 5 -8.82 9.40 6.01
N LEU A 6 -8.01 10.37 6.46
CA LEU A 6 -8.33 11.19 7.64
C LEU A 6 -9.69 11.90 7.48
N LYS A 7 -9.96 12.47 6.30
CA LYS A 7 -11.27 13.09 6.03
C LYS A 7 -12.43 12.10 6.15
N ASN A 8 -12.24 10.86 5.70
CA ASN A 8 -13.27 9.83 5.82
C ASN A 8 -13.41 9.28 7.25
N MET A 9 -12.46 9.57 8.12
CA MET A 9 -12.46 9.22 9.56
C MET A 9 -12.81 10.42 10.45
N SER A 10 -13.47 11.43 9.91
CA SER A 10 -13.79 12.68 10.62
C SER A 10 -14.73 12.51 11.81
N THR A 11 -15.40 11.36 11.93
CA THR A 11 -16.22 10.97 13.08
C THR A 11 -15.38 10.46 14.26
N GLU A 12 -14.10 10.12 14.01
CA GLU A 12 -13.22 9.54 15.00
C GLU A 12 -12.40 10.64 15.70
N ASN A 13 -11.91 10.32 16.90
CA ASN A 13 -11.04 11.21 17.66
C ASN A 13 -9.58 11.08 17.19
N ILE A 14 -9.14 11.98 16.33
CA ILE A 14 -7.75 12.01 15.82
C ILE A 14 -6.83 12.59 16.89
N VAL A 15 -6.16 11.75 17.65
CA VAL A 15 -5.33 12.13 18.81
C VAL A 15 -3.87 12.42 18.45
N ALA A 16 -3.34 11.82 17.38
CA ALA A 16 -1.97 11.99 16.96
C ALA A 16 -1.81 11.91 15.42
N LEU A 17 -0.86 12.66 14.90
CA LEU A 17 -0.42 12.64 13.50
C LEU A 17 1.09 12.47 13.44
N CYS A 18 1.54 11.56 12.57
CA CYS A 18 2.97 11.33 12.36
C CYS A 18 3.30 11.47 10.87
N ASP A 19 4.26 12.32 10.55
CA ASP A 19 4.81 12.47 9.19
C ASP A 19 6.25 12.95 9.26
N VAL A 20 7.11 12.35 8.48
CA VAL A 20 8.55 12.67 8.43
C VAL A 20 8.84 13.96 7.64
N ASP A 21 7.90 14.42 6.81
CA ASP A 21 7.98 15.68 6.06
C ASP A 21 6.92 16.67 6.54
N TRP A 22 7.32 17.54 7.46
CA TRP A 22 6.39 18.52 8.05
C TRP A 22 5.94 19.62 7.09
N HIS A 23 6.70 19.90 6.03
CA HIS A 23 6.23 20.79 4.98
C HIS A 23 5.10 20.14 4.16
N TYR A 24 5.28 18.89 3.78
CA TYR A 24 4.26 18.13 3.06
C TYR A 24 2.98 17.90 3.90
N ALA A 25 3.14 17.69 5.20
CA ALA A 25 2.05 17.45 6.15
C ALA A 25 1.38 18.73 6.69
N ASP A 26 1.93 19.93 6.46
CA ASP A 26 1.51 21.20 7.07
C ASP A 26 -0.01 21.44 7.00
N LYS A 27 -0.60 21.26 5.82
CA LYS A 27 -2.06 21.39 5.66
C LYS A 27 -2.83 20.42 6.57
N THR A 28 -2.39 19.18 6.68
CA THR A 28 -3.03 18.18 7.55
C THR A 28 -2.93 18.57 9.01
N PHE A 29 -1.78 19.08 9.43
CA PHE A 29 -1.57 19.56 10.79
C PHE A 29 -2.45 20.76 11.13
N LYS A 30 -2.74 21.62 10.15
CA LYS A 30 -3.67 22.75 10.32
C LYS A 30 -5.12 22.31 10.37
N ASP A 31 -5.48 21.27 9.61
CA ASP A 31 -6.85 20.72 9.60
C ASP A 31 -7.18 19.98 10.93
N TYR A 32 -6.16 19.48 11.67
CA TYR A 32 -6.31 18.76 12.94
C TYR A 32 -5.41 19.37 14.05
N PRO A 33 -5.66 20.61 14.49
CA PRO A 33 -4.77 21.34 15.41
C PRO A 33 -4.69 20.73 16.82
N GLN A 34 -5.70 19.93 17.22
CA GLN A 34 -5.75 19.26 18.52
C GLN A 34 -4.88 18.00 18.57
N ALA A 35 -4.54 17.41 17.42
CA ALA A 35 -3.73 16.19 17.37
C ALA A 35 -2.26 16.49 17.66
N LYS A 36 -1.64 15.68 18.50
CA LYS A 36 -0.20 15.77 18.73
C LYS A 36 0.57 15.39 17.47
N ARG A 37 1.72 16.05 17.23
CA ARG A 37 2.51 15.91 16.00
C ARG A 37 3.83 15.24 16.27
N TYR A 38 4.17 14.25 15.46
CA TYR A 38 5.40 13.48 15.58
C TYR A 38 6.08 13.34 14.22
N LYS A 39 7.41 13.28 14.21
CA LYS A 39 8.21 12.85 13.06
C LYS A 39 8.45 11.34 13.10
N ASP A 40 8.70 10.81 14.29
CA ASP A 40 8.99 9.41 14.54
C ASP A 40 7.76 8.71 15.13
N TRP A 41 7.23 7.72 14.44
CA TRP A 41 6.09 6.93 14.91
C TRP A 41 6.41 6.12 16.18
N ARG A 42 7.68 5.77 16.43
CA ARG A 42 8.10 5.08 17.65
C ARG A 42 7.88 5.97 18.87
N GLN A 43 8.35 7.21 18.77
CA GLN A 43 8.11 8.21 19.80
C GLN A 43 6.62 8.46 20.02
N MET A 44 5.82 8.50 18.94
CA MET A 44 4.37 8.63 19.06
C MET A 44 3.77 7.48 19.87
N PHE A 45 4.17 6.24 19.66
CA PHE A 45 3.67 5.10 20.43
C PHE A 45 4.17 5.10 21.86
N ASP A 46 5.42 5.47 22.10
CA ASP A 46 5.99 5.55 23.45
C ASP A 46 5.22 6.57 24.32
N GLU A 47 4.90 7.74 23.77
CA GLU A 47 4.21 8.80 24.49
C GLU A 47 2.68 8.63 24.53
N MET A 48 2.08 8.18 23.44
CA MET A 48 0.63 8.18 23.24
C MET A 48 -0.01 6.79 23.23
N GLY A 49 0.78 5.72 23.32
CA GLY A 49 0.30 4.37 23.10
C GLY A 49 -0.93 3.98 23.94
N LYS A 50 -1.09 4.52 25.14
CA LYS A 50 -2.28 4.26 25.97
C LYS A 50 -3.55 4.99 25.48
N SER A 51 -3.41 6.04 24.69
CA SER A 51 -4.50 6.88 24.17
C SER A 51 -4.85 6.57 22.72
N ILE A 52 -4.19 5.60 22.10
CA ILE A 52 -4.41 5.18 20.72
C ILE A 52 -5.09 3.80 20.74
N ASP A 53 -6.27 3.71 20.14
CA ASP A 53 -7.01 2.44 19.98
C ASP A 53 -6.73 1.82 18.62
N ALA A 54 -6.64 2.65 17.59
CA ALA A 54 -6.43 2.23 16.21
C ALA A 54 -5.44 3.12 15.47
N VAL A 55 -4.81 2.58 14.44
CA VAL A 55 -3.80 3.27 13.65
C VAL A 55 -4.13 3.16 12.16
N MET A 56 -4.07 4.28 11.46
CA MET A 56 -4.13 4.33 10.01
C MET A 56 -2.74 4.59 9.44
N VAL A 57 -2.23 3.66 8.66
CA VAL A 57 -0.91 3.73 8.02
C VAL A 57 -1.07 4.04 6.54
N ALA A 58 -0.53 5.18 6.09
CA ALA A 58 -0.59 5.64 4.69
C ALA A 58 0.75 6.23 4.23
N THR A 59 1.81 5.62 4.66
CA THR A 59 3.20 5.92 4.31
C THR A 59 3.57 5.31 2.94
N PRO A 60 4.80 5.46 2.42
CA PRO A 60 5.28 4.65 1.30
C PRO A 60 5.29 3.15 1.63
N ASP A 61 5.15 2.30 0.59
CA ASP A 61 4.93 0.85 0.72
C ASP A 61 5.94 0.15 1.63
N HIS A 62 7.23 0.51 1.52
CA HIS A 62 8.34 -0.11 2.27
C HIS A 62 8.28 0.12 3.78
N THR A 63 7.51 1.10 4.24
CA THR A 63 7.36 1.40 5.68
C THR A 63 6.03 0.91 6.26
N HIS A 64 5.13 0.37 5.45
CA HIS A 64 3.86 -0.18 5.93
C HIS A 64 4.08 -1.24 7.02
N ALA A 65 5.00 -2.17 6.76
CA ALA A 65 5.18 -3.32 7.62
C ALA A 65 5.74 -2.96 9.00
N CYS A 66 6.76 -2.13 9.08
CA CYS A 66 7.38 -1.79 10.37
C CYS A 66 6.41 -1.06 11.31
N VAL A 67 5.64 -0.10 10.78
CA VAL A 67 4.66 0.65 11.57
C VAL A 67 3.48 -0.23 11.99
N THR A 68 2.89 -0.95 11.02
CA THR A 68 1.71 -1.79 11.27
C THR A 68 2.02 -2.96 12.21
N ALA A 69 3.13 -3.67 11.99
CA ALA A 69 3.52 -4.79 12.86
C ALA A 69 3.74 -4.31 14.31
N HIS A 70 4.41 -3.17 14.48
CA HIS A 70 4.61 -2.59 15.81
C HIS A 70 3.27 -2.23 16.47
N ALA A 71 2.37 -1.55 15.78
CA ALA A 71 1.05 -1.23 16.28
C ALA A 71 0.27 -2.47 16.70
N ILE A 72 0.28 -3.53 15.90
CA ILE A 72 -0.37 -4.82 16.22
C ILE A 72 0.23 -5.41 17.51
N THR A 73 1.56 -5.38 17.68
CA THR A 73 2.20 -5.92 18.91
C THR A 73 1.83 -5.15 20.16
N LEU A 74 1.43 -3.89 20.02
CA LEU A 74 0.89 -3.05 21.10
C LEU A 74 -0.65 -3.25 21.29
N GLY A 75 -1.26 -4.20 20.58
CA GLY A 75 -2.70 -4.47 20.67
C GLY A 75 -3.58 -3.44 19.97
N LYS A 76 -3.06 -2.68 18.99
CA LYS A 76 -3.82 -1.66 18.27
C LYS A 76 -4.46 -2.23 17.02
N HIS A 77 -5.70 -1.82 16.73
CA HIS A 77 -6.34 -2.07 15.45
C HIS A 77 -5.64 -1.31 14.34
N CYS A 78 -5.58 -1.87 13.13
CA CYS A 78 -4.81 -1.26 12.05
C CYS A 78 -5.58 -1.19 10.74
N TYR A 79 -5.59 0.00 10.13
CA TYR A 79 -5.95 0.21 8.73
C TYR A 79 -4.69 0.59 7.97
N THR A 80 -4.21 -0.28 7.09
CA THR A 80 -2.98 -0.06 6.32
C THR A 80 -3.29 0.10 4.85
N GLN A 81 -2.77 1.14 4.21
CA GLN A 81 -2.99 1.39 2.79
C GLN A 81 -2.46 0.24 1.91
N LYS A 82 -2.98 0.16 0.68
CA LYS A 82 -2.51 -0.77 -0.35
C LYS A 82 -1.20 -0.28 -1.00
N PRO A 83 -0.37 -1.21 -1.47
CA PRO A 83 -0.40 -2.63 -1.16
C PRO A 83 -0.19 -2.84 0.34
N LEU A 84 -0.71 -3.91 0.90
CA LEU A 84 -0.66 -4.13 2.35
C LEU A 84 0.76 -4.07 2.91
N THR A 85 1.70 -4.62 2.16
CA THR A 85 3.12 -4.69 2.52
C THR A 85 3.99 -4.61 1.27
N HIS A 86 5.29 -4.43 1.47
CA HIS A 86 6.29 -4.40 0.41
C HIS A 86 6.74 -5.80 -0.02
N SER A 87 6.59 -6.80 0.86
CA SER A 87 6.95 -8.20 0.58
C SER A 87 5.88 -9.20 1.02
N VAL A 88 5.93 -10.41 0.41
CA VAL A 88 5.04 -11.53 0.78
C VAL A 88 5.29 -11.99 2.22
N TYR A 89 6.54 -11.97 2.66
CA TYR A 89 6.91 -12.32 4.04
C TYR A 89 6.16 -11.45 5.06
N GLU A 90 6.17 -10.14 4.84
CA GLU A 90 5.49 -9.17 5.71
C GLU A 90 3.98 -9.39 5.77
N SER A 91 3.32 -9.68 4.63
CA SER A 91 1.89 -9.99 4.59
C SER A 91 1.57 -11.24 5.41
N ARG A 92 2.38 -12.28 5.29
CA ARG A 92 2.24 -13.52 6.09
C ARG A 92 2.49 -13.27 7.57
N LEU A 93 3.42 -12.37 7.90
CA LEU A 93 3.67 -11.93 9.27
C LEU A 93 2.44 -11.24 9.86
N PHE A 94 1.79 -10.33 9.12
CA PHE A 94 0.58 -9.65 9.59
C PHE A 94 -0.54 -10.61 9.94
N THR A 95 -0.78 -11.62 9.12
CA THR A 95 -1.78 -12.67 9.40
C THR A 95 -1.51 -13.36 10.74
N LYS A 96 -0.24 -13.70 11.01
CA LYS A 96 0.16 -14.33 12.28
C LYS A 96 0.01 -13.37 13.47
N LEU A 97 0.44 -12.12 13.30
CA LEU A 97 0.36 -11.11 14.36
C LEU A 97 -1.09 -10.75 14.70
N ALA A 98 -1.92 -10.49 13.70
CA ALA A 98 -3.34 -10.16 13.91
C ALA A 98 -4.07 -11.27 14.70
N LYS A 99 -3.82 -12.54 14.35
CA LYS A 99 -4.35 -13.69 15.08
C LYS A 99 -3.81 -13.76 16.52
N LYS A 100 -2.49 -13.58 16.70
CA LYS A 100 -1.84 -13.67 18.02
C LYS A 100 -2.33 -12.58 18.97
N TYR A 101 -2.42 -11.33 18.48
CA TYR A 101 -2.79 -10.18 19.31
C TYR A 101 -4.30 -9.88 19.28
N ARG A 102 -5.09 -10.63 18.50
CA ARG A 102 -6.55 -10.52 18.40
C ARG A 102 -7.03 -9.11 18.05
N VAL A 103 -6.36 -8.46 17.12
CA VAL A 103 -6.70 -7.13 16.63
C VAL A 103 -7.42 -7.19 15.28
N ALA A 104 -8.28 -6.22 15.02
CA ALA A 104 -8.87 -6.03 13.70
C ALA A 104 -7.85 -5.37 12.77
N THR A 105 -7.73 -5.89 11.55
CA THR A 105 -6.87 -5.33 10.51
C THR A 105 -7.64 -5.19 9.21
N GLN A 106 -7.38 -4.11 8.48
CA GLN A 106 -8.00 -3.83 7.19
C GLN A 106 -6.96 -3.26 6.23
N MET A 107 -6.91 -3.80 5.00
CA MET A 107 -6.18 -3.17 3.91
C MET A 107 -7.01 -2.08 3.24
N GLY A 108 -6.37 -0.97 2.89
CA GLY A 108 -6.98 0.19 2.26
C GLY A 108 -7.23 0.02 0.76
N ASN A 109 -8.01 -0.97 0.35
CA ASN A 109 -8.40 -1.15 -1.04
C ASN A 109 -9.78 -0.54 -1.31
N GLN A 110 -9.81 0.76 -1.64
CA GLN A 110 -11.03 1.55 -1.75
C GLN A 110 -12.03 1.02 -2.79
N GLY A 111 -11.54 0.50 -3.92
CA GLY A 111 -12.37 -0.03 -4.99
C GLY A 111 -13.31 -1.16 -4.55
N ASN A 112 -12.84 -1.99 -3.64
CA ASN A 112 -13.60 -3.10 -3.07
C ASN A 112 -14.88 -2.64 -2.33
N SER A 113 -14.91 -1.40 -1.84
CA SER A 113 -16.04 -0.85 -1.10
C SER A 113 -17.12 -0.22 -2.00
N PHE A 114 -16.90 -0.08 -3.29
CA PHE A 114 -17.86 0.52 -4.21
C PHE A 114 -18.98 -0.44 -4.61
N ASP A 115 -20.18 0.08 -4.77
CA ASP A 115 -21.35 -0.74 -5.14
C ASP A 115 -21.18 -1.44 -6.49
N TRP A 116 -20.53 -0.79 -7.47
CA TRP A 116 -20.28 -1.41 -8.76
C TRP A 116 -19.40 -2.67 -8.65
N CYS A 117 -18.50 -2.75 -7.69
CA CYS A 117 -17.66 -3.94 -7.49
C CYS A 117 -18.51 -5.13 -7.02
N ARG A 118 -19.46 -4.88 -6.10
CA ARG A 118 -20.43 -5.89 -5.65
C ARG A 118 -21.35 -6.31 -6.80
N GLN A 119 -21.88 -5.34 -7.55
CA GLN A 119 -22.77 -5.58 -8.66
C GLN A 119 -22.12 -6.42 -9.77
N ILE A 120 -20.87 -6.12 -10.15
CA ILE A 120 -20.12 -6.93 -11.10
C ILE A 120 -19.94 -8.36 -10.56
N THR A 121 -19.61 -8.52 -9.29
CA THR A 121 -19.45 -9.82 -8.65
C THR A 121 -20.75 -10.63 -8.69
N GLU A 122 -21.88 -10.01 -8.37
CA GLU A 122 -23.20 -10.65 -8.45
C GLU A 122 -23.55 -11.08 -9.87
N TRP A 123 -23.32 -10.23 -10.87
CA TRP A 123 -23.58 -10.55 -12.27
C TRP A 123 -22.75 -11.73 -12.77
N ILE A 124 -21.46 -11.72 -12.48
CA ILE A 124 -20.56 -12.81 -12.86
C ILE A 124 -20.97 -14.13 -12.18
N GLN A 125 -21.25 -14.09 -10.88
CA GLN A 125 -21.61 -15.28 -10.09
C GLN A 125 -23.00 -15.83 -10.46
N SER A 126 -23.92 -14.98 -10.93
CA SER A 126 -25.23 -15.40 -11.42
C SER A 126 -25.21 -15.95 -12.85
N GLY A 127 -24.06 -15.93 -13.52
CA GLY A 127 -23.90 -16.49 -14.85
C GLY A 127 -24.46 -15.63 -16.00
N VAL A 128 -24.73 -14.33 -15.78
CA VAL A 128 -25.31 -13.42 -16.79
C VAL A 128 -24.52 -13.37 -18.09
N ILE A 129 -23.17 -13.51 -18.02
CA ILE A 129 -22.29 -13.53 -19.20
C ILE A 129 -21.82 -14.94 -19.57
N GLY A 130 -22.34 -15.98 -18.91
CA GLY A 130 -21.91 -17.36 -19.10
C GLY A 130 -20.59 -17.65 -18.37
N GLU A 131 -19.91 -18.72 -18.81
CA GLU A 131 -18.65 -19.15 -18.20
C GLU A 131 -17.50 -18.22 -18.58
N VAL A 132 -16.82 -17.67 -17.58
CA VAL A 132 -15.63 -16.85 -17.77
C VAL A 132 -14.40 -17.76 -17.79
N TYR A 133 -13.69 -17.84 -18.91
CA TYR A 133 -12.48 -18.62 -19.09
C TYR A 133 -11.22 -17.76 -19.22
N GLU A 134 -11.37 -16.48 -19.56
CA GLU A 134 -10.27 -15.52 -19.72
C GLU A 134 -10.68 -14.14 -19.25
N VAL A 135 -9.75 -13.41 -18.62
CA VAL A 135 -9.95 -12.02 -18.15
C VAL A 135 -8.73 -11.19 -18.48
N HIS A 136 -8.95 -10.01 -19.04
CA HIS A 136 -7.91 -9.02 -19.28
C HIS A 136 -8.06 -7.87 -18.29
N CYS A 137 -6.98 -7.58 -17.53
CA CYS A 137 -6.87 -6.41 -16.65
C CYS A 137 -5.73 -5.53 -17.14
N TRP A 138 -5.97 -4.25 -17.32
CA TRP A 138 -4.92 -3.31 -17.75
C TRP A 138 -5.03 -1.97 -17.08
N THR A 139 -3.94 -1.20 -17.13
CA THR A 139 -3.86 0.16 -16.63
C THR A 139 -2.88 0.95 -17.49
N ASP A 140 -3.05 2.27 -17.54
CA ASP A 140 -2.14 3.23 -18.16
C ASP A 140 -0.96 3.61 -17.24
N ARG A 141 -0.86 2.98 -16.06
CA ARG A 141 0.23 3.20 -15.11
C ARG A 141 1.52 2.56 -15.61
N PRO A 142 2.67 3.18 -15.29
CA PRO A 142 2.88 4.26 -14.30
C PRO A 142 2.68 5.67 -14.88
N ILE A 143 2.17 6.59 -14.04
CA ILE A 143 2.22 8.04 -14.28
C ILE A 143 3.40 8.70 -13.52
N TRP A 144 4.19 7.92 -12.84
CA TRP A 144 5.47 8.27 -12.23
C TRP A 144 6.60 7.63 -13.04
N PRO A 145 7.83 8.17 -12.97
CA PRO A 145 8.97 7.60 -13.68
C PRO A 145 9.29 6.17 -13.21
N GLN A 146 9.50 5.26 -14.15
CA GLN A 146 10.03 3.90 -13.95
C GLN A 146 11.13 3.61 -14.99
N GLY A 147 11.82 2.47 -14.86
CA GLY A 147 12.94 2.10 -15.71
C GLY A 147 14.19 2.95 -15.47
N LEU A 148 14.29 3.59 -14.33
CA LEU A 148 15.34 4.55 -14.00
C LEU A 148 16.58 3.86 -13.44
N MET A 149 17.73 4.49 -13.71
CA MET A 149 18.99 4.18 -13.02
C MET A 149 19.13 5.03 -11.76
N LYS A 150 19.95 4.59 -10.79
CA LYS A 150 20.26 5.40 -9.61
C LYS A 150 20.70 6.80 -10.00
N PRO A 151 20.25 7.84 -9.29
CA PRO A 151 20.77 9.19 -9.51
C PRO A 151 22.26 9.26 -9.20
N SER A 152 23.00 10.05 -9.98
CA SER A 152 24.44 10.27 -9.79
C SER A 152 24.75 11.43 -8.86
N ASP A 153 23.77 12.29 -8.60
CA ASP A 153 23.88 13.46 -7.74
C ASP A 153 23.24 13.24 -6.37
N SER A 154 23.59 14.07 -5.41
CA SER A 154 23.12 14.01 -4.04
C SER A 154 22.81 15.42 -3.53
N PRO A 155 21.73 16.03 -3.96
CA PRO A 155 21.37 17.37 -3.52
C PRO A 155 21.05 17.39 -2.02
N LYS A 156 21.13 18.58 -1.43
CA LYS A 156 20.87 18.76 -0.01
C LYS A 156 19.41 18.42 0.33
N CYS A 157 19.22 17.58 1.34
CA CYS A 157 17.88 17.25 1.84
C CYS A 157 17.21 18.50 2.44
N PRO A 158 15.92 18.74 2.15
CA PRO A 158 15.15 19.80 2.81
C PRO A 158 15.15 19.63 4.32
N LYS A 159 15.29 20.74 5.07
CA LYS A 159 15.29 20.71 6.53
C LYS A 159 13.98 20.23 7.17
N THR A 160 12.88 20.29 6.40
CA THR A 160 11.55 19.85 6.83
C THR A 160 11.36 18.34 6.76
N LEU A 161 12.14 17.65 5.93
CA LEU A 161 12.12 16.20 5.74
C LEU A 161 13.20 15.53 6.60
N ASP A 162 12.80 14.57 7.40
CA ASP A 162 13.71 13.64 8.06
C ASP A 162 14.00 12.48 7.12
N TRP A 163 15.13 12.53 6.42
CA TRP A 163 15.48 11.55 5.41
C TRP A 163 15.80 10.17 6.00
N ASP A 164 16.38 10.12 7.18
CA ASP A 164 16.69 8.85 7.84
C ASP A 164 15.44 8.10 8.26
N LEU A 165 14.47 8.81 8.81
CA LEU A 165 13.16 8.25 9.13
C LEU A 165 12.36 7.89 7.87
N TRP A 166 12.51 8.68 6.79
CA TRP A 166 11.84 8.38 5.53
C TRP A 166 12.36 7.09 4.88
N ILE A 167 13.67 6.89 4.83
CA ILE A 167 14.30 5.65 4.33
C ILE A 167 13.85 4.44 5.16
N GLY A 168 13.75 4.60 6.47
CA GLY A 168 13.32 3.55 7.38
C GLY A 168 14.09 2.25 7.21
N PRO A 169 13.43 1.13 6.84
CA PRO A 169 14.07 -0.19 6.72
C PRO A 169 14.86 -0.39 5.42
N ALA A 170 14.72 0.52 4.43
CA ALA A 170 15.43 0.38 3.16
C ALA A 170 16.94 0.66 3.30
N GLU A 171 17.72 0.24 2.30
CA GLU A 171 19.15 0.49 2.25
C GLU A 171 19.46 2.00 2.29
N LYS A 172 20.34 2.40 3.22
CA LYS A 172 20.73 3.80 3.40
C LYS A 172 21.41 4.37 2.17
N ARG A 173 20.93 5.54 1.76
CA ARG A 173 21.46 6.29 0.60
C ARG A 173 21.27 7.78 0.78
N PRO A 174 22.01 8.61 0.04
CA PRO A 174 21.78 10.06 0.01
C PRO A 174 20.37 10.41 -0.46
N TYR A 175 19.86 11.53 0.03
CA TYR A 175 18.61 12.10 -0.45
C TYR A 175 18.70 12.47 -1.94
N ASN A 176 17.60 12.21 -2.64
CA ASN A 176 17.37 12.76 -3.97
C ASN A 176 15.87 13.00 -4.19
N PRO A 177 15.45 14.12 -4.79
CA PRO A 177 14.04 14.42 -5.05
C PRO A 177 13.37 13.45 -6.03
N VAL A 178 14.12 12.61 -6.74
CA VAL A 178 13.55 11.55 -7.58
C VAL A 178 12.81 10.47 -6.77
N TYR A 179 13.01 10.41 -5.45
CA TYR A 179 12.35 9.45 -4.58
C TYR A 179 11.07 9.99 -3.94
N THR A 180 11.03 11.30 -3.65
CA THR A 180 9.94 11.89 -2.86
C THR A 180 9.22 13.03 -3.59
N PRO A 181 8.00 13.40 -3.18
CA PRO A 181 7.09 12.73 -2.24
C PRO A 181 6.22 11.66 -2.91
N TRP A 182 6.29 11.50 -4.24
CA TRP A 182 5.39 10.67 -5.04
C TRP A 182 6.09 9.55 -5.79
N ASN A 183 7.29 9.80 -6.32
CA ASN A 183 8.00 8.95 -7.28
C ASN A 183 8.62 7.70 -6.65
N TRP A 184 8.59 7.56 -5.34
CA TRP A 184 9.07 6.37 -4.62
C TRP A 184 8.45 5.06 -5.16
N ARG A 185 7.26 5.13 -5.77
CA ARG A 185 6.58 4.00 -6.41
C ARG A 185 7.38 3.34 -7.53
N GLY A 186 8.18 4.13 -8.23
CA GLY A 186 9.05 3.70 -9.32
C GLY A 186 10.41 3.15 -8.90
N TRP A 187 10.61 2.85 -7.61
CA TRP A 187 11.87 2.35 -7.07
C TRP A 187 11.62 1.10 -6.25
N TRP A 188 12.30 0.00 -6.59
CA TRP A 188 12.12 -1.28 -5.93
C TRP A 188 12.31 -1.26 -4.41
N ASP A 189 13.21 -0.38 -3.91
CA ASP A 189 13.46 -0.28 -2.46
C ASP A 189 12.34 0.41 -1.69
N PHE A 190 11.44 1.12 -2.35
CA PHE A 190 10.43 1.98 -1.70
C PHE A 190 9.01 1.67 -2.11
N GLY A 191 8.82 1.13 -3.32
CA GLY A 191 7.52 0.83 -3.90
C GLY A 191 7.51 -0.47 -4.67
N THR A 192 6.36 -0.80 -5.22
CA THR A 192 6.09 -2.08 -5.88
C THR A 192 5.85 -1.93 -7.39
N GLY A 193 6.16 -0.75 -7.94
CA GLY A 193 5.93 -0.42 -9.34
C GLY A 193 4.45 -0.40 -9.73
N ALA A 194 4.19 -0.24 -11.02
CA ALA A 194 2.83 -0.13 -11.55
C ALA A 194 2.00 -1.39 -11.30
N LEU A 195 2.61 -2.58 -11.39
CA LEU A 195 1.89 -3.83 -11.13
C LEU A 195 1.40 -3.89 -9.67
N GLY A 196 2.30 -3.73 -8.71
CA GLY A 196 1.93 -3.80 -7.28
C GLY A 196 1.01 -2.66 -6.84
N ASP A 197 1.20 -1.46 -7.39
CA ASP A 197 0.34 -0.30 -7.08
C ASP A 197 -1.09 -0.47 -7.62
N MET A 198 -1.27 -1.07 -8.82
CA MET A 198 -2.56 -1.12 -9.53
C MET A 198 -3.27 -2.46 -9.44
N ALA A 199 -2.56 -3.58 -9.34
CA ALA A 199 -3.19 -4.91 -9.28
C ALA A 199 -4.20 -5.02 -8.14
N CYS A 200 -3.92 -4.41 -7.00
CA CYS A 200 -4.83 -4.32 -5.86
C CYS A 200 -6.20 -3.72 -6.22
N HIS A 201 -6.29 -2.93 -7.29
CA HIS A 201 -7.52 -2.28 -7.72
C HIS A 201 -8.18 -2.98 -8.89
N ILE A 202 -7.38 -3.41 -9.88
CA ILE A 202 -7.93 -3.92 -11.15
C ILE A 202 -8.13 -5.43 -11.15
N MET A 203 -7.36 -6.18 -10.35
CA MET A 203 -7.51 -7.65 -10.23
C MET A 203 -8.43 -8.05 -9.06
N ASP A 204 -8.63 -7.21 -8.08
CA ASP A 204 -9.46 -7.50 -6.91
C ASP A 204 -10.90 -7.91 -7.27
N PRO A 205 -11.64 -7.18 -8.15
CA PRO A 205 -12.97 -7.60 -8.59
C PRO A 205 -12.96 -8.98 -9.29
N VAL A 206 -11.92 -9.28 -10.04
CA VAL A 206 -11.75 -10.57 -10.72
C VAL A 206 -11.57 -11.71 -9.72
N TYR A 207 -10.69 -11.51 -8.74
CA TYR A 207 -10.46 -12.49 -7.67
C TYR A 207 -11.74 -12.77 -6.87
N TRP A 208 -12.49 -11.71 -6.57
CA TRP A 208 -13.74 -11.83 -5.84
C TRP A 208 -14.83 -12.50 -6.66
N ALA A 209 -15.09 -12.00 -7.88
CA ALA A 209 -16.17 -12.51 -8.73
C ALA A 209 -15.98 -13.98 -9.14
N LEU A 210 -14.74 -14.39 -9.36
CA LEU A 210 -14.39 -15.73 -9.80
C LEU A 210 -13.94 -16.67 -8.69
N ASP A 211 -13.92 -16.20 -7.43
CA ASP A 211 -13.42 -16.94 -6.25
C ASP A 211 -12.03 -17.55 -6.49
N LEU A 212 -11.13 -16.76 -7.12
CA LEU A 212 -9.79 -17.21 -7.44
C LEU A 212 -8.95 -17.35 -6.15
N LYS A 213 -8.08 -18.38 -6.15
CA LYS A 213 -7.15 -18.63 -5.02
C LYS A 213 -5.72 -18.35 -5.49
N TYR A 214 -4.98 -19.36 -5.85
CA TYR A 214 -3.58 -19.25 -6.26
C TYR A 214 -3.41 -19.67 -7.72
N PRO A 215 -2.62 -18.94 -8.50
CA PRO A 215 -2.30 -19.39 -9.86
C PRO A 215 -1.40 -20.63 -9.81
N THR A 216 -1.55 -21.49 -10.82
CA THR A 216 -0.68 -22.66 -11.03
C THR A 216 0.59 -22.28 -11.79
N SER A 217 0.54 -21.22 -12.59
CA SER A 217 1.71 -20.66 -13.26
C SER A 217 1.57 -19.16 -13.46
N VAL A 218 2.71 -18.49 -13.56
CA VAL A 218 2.81 -17.05 -13.84
C VAL A 218 3.92 -16.86 -14.87
N ILE A 219 3.60 -16.19 -15.97
CA ILE A 219 4.54 -15.84 -17.04
C ILE A 219 4.58 -14.32 -17.18
N GLY A 220 5.75 -13.71 -17.04
CA GLY A 220 5.96 -12.27 -17.21
C GLY A 220 6.76 -11.93 -18.46
N SER A 221 6.39 -10.85 -19.11
CA SER A 221 7.16 -10.18 -20.17
C SER A 221 7.18 -8.69 -19.89
N SER A 222 8.31 -8.04 -20.10
CA SER A 222 8.46 -6.61 -19.81
C SER A 222 9.44 -5.92 -20.75
N THR A 223 9.39 -4.60 -20.78
CA THR A 223 10.51 -3.77 -21.26
C THR A 223 11.75 -4.02 -20.40
N LEU A 224 12.90 -3.44 -20.80
CA LEU A 224 14.13 -3.58 -20.00
C LEU A 224 13.86 -3.32 -18.51
N SER A 225 14.23 -4.27 -17.70
CA SER A 225 14.19 -4.15 -16.23
C SER A 225 15.61 -4.00 -15.69
N ASN A 226 15.74 -3.39 -14.52
CA ASN A 226 16.98 -3.26 -13.80
C ASN A 226 16.79 -3.50 -12.29
N LEU A 227 17.88 -3.48 -11.52
CA LEU A 227 17.84 -3.76 -10.08
C LEU A 227 17.28 -2.62 -9.23
N TYR A 228 17.03 -1.45 -9.81
CA TYR A 228 16.67 -0.23 -9.06
C TYR A 228 15.21 0.17 -9.25
N SER A 229 14.70 -0.03 -10.46
CA SER A 229 13.41 0.49 -10.87
C SER A 229 12.61 -0.56 -11.67
N PRO A 230 11.30 -0.66 -11.47
CA PRO A 230 10.41 -1.49 -12.27
C PRO A 230 10.44 -1.11 -13.75
N PRO A 231 10.08 -2.05 -14.65
CA PRO A 231 10.04 -1.78 -16.08
C PRO A 231 8.94 -0.76 -16.44
N HIS A 232 9.12 -0.03 -17.55
CA HIS A 232 8.10 0.91 -18.06
C HIS A 232 6.78 0.25 -18.40
N ALA A 233 6.82 -0.95 -18.98
CA ALA A 233 5.65 -1.71 -19.35
C ALA A 233 5.89 -3.20 -19.11
N GLN A 234 4.81 -3.90 -18.78
CA GLN A 234 4.87 -5.34 -18.56
C GLN A 234 3.51 -5.98 -18.84
N VAL A 235 3.56 -7.24 -19.22
CA VAL A 235 2.40 -8.12 -19.33
C VAL A 235 2.65 -9.34 -18.47
N VAL A 236 1.68 -9.71 -17.65
CA VAL A 236 1.77 -10.88 -16.78
C VAL A 236 0.55 -11.76 -17.01
N THR A 237 0.79 -13.01 -17.41
CA THR A 237 -0.25 -14.01 -17.57
C THR A 237 -0.26 -14.95 -16.37
N TYR A 238 -1.42 -15.05 -15.73
CA TYR A 238 -1.67 -15.95 -14.61
C TYR A 238 -2.55 -17.10 -15.07
N THR A 239 -2.12 -18.34 -14.87
CA THR A 239 -2.97 -19.53 -15.12
C THR A 239 -3.49 -20.02 -13.78
N PHE A 240 -4.80 -20.25 -13.70
CA PHE A 240 -5.47 -20.78 -12.52
C PHE A 240 -5.96 -22.21 -12.78
N PRO A 241 -6.16 -23.02 -11.72
CA PRO A 241 -6.77 -24.33 -11.89
C PRO A 241 -8.19 -24.21 -12.43
N ALA A 242 -8.66 -25.26 -13.10
CA ALA A 242 -10.06 -25.36 -13.53
C ALA A 242 -10.99 -25.17 -12.33
N ARG A 243 -12.00 -24.32 -12.50
CA ARG A 243 -13.03 -24.12 -11.46
C ARG A 243 -14.09 -25.20 -11.58
N GLN A 244 -14.52 -25.74 -10.45
CA GLN A 244 -15.69 -26.61 -10.45
C GLN A 244 -16.93 -25.74 -10.68
N GLN A 245 -17.78 -26.16 -11.61
CA GLN A 245 -19.10 -25.55 -11.75
C GLN A 245 -19.84 -25.70 -10.43
N LYS A 246 -20.27 -24.60 -9.84
CA LYS A 246 -21.33 -24.65 -8.84
C LYS A 246 -22.61 -24.86 -9.63
N GLY A 247 -23.12 -26.09 -9.63
CA GLY A 247 -24.37 -26.45 -10.23
C GLY A 247 -25.57 -25.65 -9.71
#